data_f8541e2f3adf841c5236d34cc33e88fd
#
_entry.id   f8541e2f3adf841c5236d34cc33e88fd
#
_cell.length_a   1.000
_cell.length_b   1.000
_cell.length_c   1.000
_cell.angle_alpha   90.00
_cell.angle_beta   90.00
_cell.angle_gamma   90.00
#
_symmetry.space_group_name_H-M   'P 1'
#
loop_
_entity.id
_entity.type
_entity.pdbx_description
1 polymer ?
#
loop_
_entity_poly.entity_id
_entity_poly.type
_entity_poly.pdbx_seq_one_letter_code
_entity_poly.pdbx_strand_id
1 'polypeptide(L)'
;MILQDRIKVLNNKKTIDNPYVVYWMQCSQRTEYNHALEYAIMQANELKKPLIVYFGLTDNYPEANERHYYFMLEGLKEVKTELARRNIKMIIRKISPENGALEISSFAALMVVDRGYLRIERKWRTLLAQNAKCSVVQVETNVIVPVEVASIKEEYSAYTLRNKISKRLEEFALPLNERECDEDSTNLELPFDEYDIEDIDKAISQLKIDKTVKRVLYYKGGTSNAKILLEEFISNKLSHYSELKNEPSKTYFSDLSPYLHFGQISPLYIYIKLMDVSIEDKKAFLEELITRRELSMNFVFYNDKYDCYESLPSWALNTLDKHLVDEREFIYSLQELETAQTHDDYWNAAQNEMLITGKMHGYMRMYWGKKILEWSKTPKEAYNTAIYLNNKYLLDGRDANGFAGIAWCFGKHDRPWGERAIFGLVRFMNDKGLKRKFDMERYMHKIESMSYNSAIISDNEKTEQLSLF
;
A
#
# COMPACT_ATOMS: atom_id res chain seq x y z
N MET A 1 -13.61 -3.85 21.42
CA MET A 1 -14.75 -4.60 20.80
C MET A 1 -14.65 -4.44 19.29
N ILE A 2 -14.99 -5.49 18.52
CA ILE A 2 -15.00 -5.39 17.04
C ILE A 2 -16.45 -5.08 16.62
N LEU A 3 -16.63 -3.95 15.96
CA LEU A 3 -17.96 -3.49 15.54
C LEU A 3 -18.50 -4.37 14.41
N GLN A 4 -19.79 -4.67 14.44
CA GLN A 4 -20.48 -5.51 13.46
C GLN A 4 -20.34 -4.95 12.03
N ASP A 5 -20.30 -3.64 11.85
CA ASP A 5 -20.15 -2.96 10.56
C ASP A 5 -18.81 -3.24 9.86
N ARG A 6 -17.80 -3.81 10.59
CA ARG A 6 -16.54 -4.29 10.00
C ARG A 6 -16.64 -5.72 9.46
N ILE A 7 -17.69 -6.46 9.84
CA ILE A 7 -17.81 -7.90 9.63
C ILE A 7 -18.82 -8.18 8.53
N LYS A 8 -18.44 -9.02 7.56
CA LYS A 8 -19.33 -9.44 6.47
C LYS A 8 -19.18 -10.93 6.21
N VAL A 9 -20.26 -11.66 6.37
CA VAL A 9 -20.33 -13.07 5.96
C VAL A 9 -20.38 -13.13 4.45
N LEU A 10 -19.45 -13.87 3.82
CA LEU A 10 -19.28 -13.91 2.38
C LEU A 10 -20.02 -15.06 1.69
N ASN A 11 -20.44 -16.08 2.43
CA ASN A 11 -21.21 -17.22 1.91
C ASN A 11 -22.30 -17.64 2.89
N ASN A 12 -23.19 -18.52 2.46
CA ASN A 12 -24.31 -19.04 3.26
C ASN A 12 -23.97 -20.35 3.99
N LYS A 13 -22.69 -20.71 4.09
CA LYS A 13 -22.25 -21.91 4.79
C LYS A 13 -22.23 -21.67 6.30
N LYS A 14 -22.37 -22.76 7.06
CA LYS A 14 -22.25 -22.76 8.51
C LYS A 14 -20.81 -23.05 8.94
N THR A 15 -20.49 -22.71 10.17
CA THR A 15 -19.34 -23.26 10.88
C THR A 15 -19.54 -24.78 10.99
N ILE A 16 -18.47 -25.54 10.74
CA ILE A 16 -18.47 -27.02 10.74
C ILE A 16 -17.49 -27.55 11.77
N ASP A 17 -17.66 -28.80 12.16
CA ASP A 17 -16.79 -29.43 13.18
C ASP A 17 -15.48 -29.93 12.54
N ASN A 18 -14.61 -28.99 12.17
CA ASN A 18 -13.27 -29.23 11.66
C ASN A 18 -12.20 -28.82 12.69
N PRO A 19 -10.93 -29.27 12.56
CA PRO A 19 -9.95 -29.19 13.64
C PRO A 19 -9.51 -27.80 14.06
N TYR A 20 -9.62 -26.77 13.20
CA TYR A 20 -9.10 -25.42 13.51
C TYR A 20 -9.90 -24.30 12.82
N VAL A 21 -9.74 -23.08 13.34
CA VAL A 21 -10.13 -21.83 12.67
C VAL A 21 -8.94 -21.34 11.85
N VAL A 22 -9.20 -20.73 10.70
CA VAL A 22 -8.14 -20.14 9.86
C VAL A 22 -8.37 -18.65 9.68
N TYR A 23 -7.34 -17.84 9.91
CA TYR A 23 -7.25 -16.47 9.42
C TYR A 23 -6.37 -16.45 8.18
N TRP A 24 -6.96 -16.16 7.02
CA TRP A 24 -6.22 -15.89 5.80
C TRP A 24 -5.79 -14.43 5.79
N MET A 25 -4.54 -14.19 6.18
CA MET A 25 -3.90 -12.88 6.14
C MET A 25 -3.52 -12.53 4.71
N GLN A 26 -3.92 -11.35 4.25
CA GLN A 26 -3.62 -10.84 2.89
C GLN A 26 -2.96 -9.47 2.95
N CYS A 27 -3.76 -8.40 3.14
CA CYS A 27 -3.32 -7.01 3.10
C CYS A 27 -3.06 -6.38 4.48
N SER A 28 -3.21 -7.16 5.56
CA SER A 28 -3.02 -6.70 6.95
C SER A 28 -1.91 -7.48 7.61
N GLN A 29 -0.66 -7.32 7.10
CA GLN A 29 0.50 -8.13 7.49
C GLN A 29 1.08 -7.62 8.82
N ARG A 30 0.29 -7.76 9.90
CA ARG A 30 0.63 -7.37 11.27
C ARG A 30 -0.16 -8.15 12.30
N THR A 31 0.33 -8.19 13.51
CA THR A 31 -0.38 -8.80 14.65
C THR A 31 -1.16 -7.78 15.47
N GLU A 32 -0.69 -6.55 15.55
CA GLU A 32 -1.28 -5.49 16.36
C GLU A 32 -2.33 -4.68 15.59
N TYR A 33 -3.37 -4.22 16.31
CA TYR A 33 -4.48 -3.45 15.73
C TYR A 33 -5.03 -4.09 14.44
N ASN A 34 -5.12 -5.42 14.43
CA ASN A 34 -5.64 -6.22 13.34
C ASN A 34 -7.01 -6.80 13.72
N HIS A 35 -8.09 -6.12 13.34
CA HIS A 35 -9.45 -6.56 13.66
C HIS A 35 -9.78 -7.95 13.14
N ALA A 36 -9.21 -8.36 12.00
CA ALA A 36 -9.47 -9.69 11.43
C ALA A 36 -8.80 -10.78 12.27
N LEU A 37 -7.56 -10.55 12.73
CA LEU A 37 -6.88 -11.47 13.66
C LEU A 37 -7.62 -11.58 14.98
N GLU A 38 -7.98 -10.45 15.59
CA GLU A 38 -8.70 -10.44 16.88
C GLU A 38 -10.09 -11.07 16.78
N TYR A 39 -10.76 -10.93 15.64
CA TYR A 39 -12.02 -11.63 15.37
C TYR A 39 -11.79 -13.14 15.23
N ALA A 40 -10.73 -13.54 14.52
CA ALA A 40 -10.39 -14.95 14.35
C ALA A 40 -10.06 -15.63 15.69
N ILE A 41 -9.30 -14.95 16.58
CA ILE A 41 -9.00 -15.45 17.93
C ILE A 41 -10.28 -15.58 18.75
N MET A 42 -11.15 -14.56 18.72
CA MET A 42 -12.44 -14.62 19.42
C MET A 42 -13.27 -15.84 18.97
N GLN A 43 -13.35 -16.09 17.67
CA GLN A 43 -14.08 -17.22 17.11
C GLN A 43 -13.42 -18.57 17.43
N ALA A 44 -12.09 -18.63 17.43
CA ALA A 44 -11.32 -19.82 17.80
C ALA A 44 -11.60 -20.20 19.26
N ASN A 45 -11.55 -19.24 20.18
CA ASN A 45 -11.82 -19.45 21.61
C ASN A 45 -13.28 -19.85 21.84
N GLU A 46 -14.26 -19.20 21.18
CA GLU A 46 -15.69 -19.60 21.27
C GLU A 46 -15.92 -21.03 20.81
N LEU A 47 -15.22 -21.47 19.76
CA LEU A 47 -15.31 -22.83 19.20
C LEU A 47 -14.42 -23.85 19.94
N LYS A 48 -13.55 -23.39 20.85
CA LYS A 48 -12.54 -24.22 21.53
C LYS A 48 -11.66 -24.96 20.53
N LYS A 49 -11.13 -24.22 19.54
CA LYS A 49 -10.29 -24.75 18.48
C LYS A 49 -9.05 -23.88 18.31
N PRO A 50 -7.91 -24.48 17.95
CA PRO A 50 -6.70 -23.70 17.64
C PRO A 50 -6.92 -22.80 16.42
N LEU A 51 -6.21 -21.66 16.40
CA LEU A 51 -6.18 -20.74 15.27
C LEU A 51 -4.93 -20.98 14.44
N ILE A 52 -5.09 -21.04 13.12
CA ILE A 52 -4.00 -21.02 12.14
C ILE A 52 -4.06 -19.71 11.37
N VAL A 53 -2.92 -19.02 11.22
CA VAL A 53 -2.79 -17.93 10.28
C VAL A 53 -2.16 -18.46 9.00
N TYR A 54 -2.83 -18.25 7.88
CA TYR A 54 -2.37 -18.65 6.54
C TYR A 54 -1.97 -17.43 5.72
N PHE A 55 -0.83 -17.53 5.01
CA PHE A 55 -0.42 -16.57 4.00
C PHE A 55 -0.05 -17.30 2.70
N GLY A 56 -0.69 -16.92 1.60
CA GLY A 56 -0.39 -17.42 0.26
C GLY A 56 0.66 -16.54 -0.42
N LEU A 57 1.87 -17.04 -0.55
CA LEU A 57 2.96 -16.38 -1.26
C LEU A 57 2.91 -16.77 -2.74
N THR A 58 2.47 -15.82 -3.57
CA THR A 58 2.52 -16.00 -5.03
C THR A 58 3.74 -15.31 -5.62
N ASP A 59 4.37 -15.92 -6.60
CA ASP A 59 5.44 -15.29 -7.40
C ASP A 59 4.92 -14.68 -8.72
N ASN A 60 3.60 -14.55 -8.83
CA ASN A 60 2.90 -14.02 -9.99
C ASN A 60 1.95 -12.86 -9.64
N TYR A 61 2.32 -12.03 -8.64
CA TYR A 61 1.56 -10.81 -8.36
C TYR A 61 1.90 -9.76 -9.43
N PRO A 62 0.89 -9.12 -10.06
CA PRO A 62 1.12 -8.19 -11.17
C PRO A 62 2.11 -7.09 -10.81
N GLU A 63 3.11 -6.87 -11.67
CA GLU A 63 4.12 -5.81 -11.57
C GLU A 63 4.96 -5.80 -10.26
N ALA A 64 4.82 -6.83 -9.41
CA ALA A 64 5.67 -7.00 -8.25
C ALA A 64 7.03 -7.58 -8.64
N ASN A 65 8.08 -7.14 -7.98
CA ASN A 65 9.46 -7.53 -8.24
C ASN A 65 10.26 -7.69 -6.94
N GLU A 66 11.55 -8.01 -7.05
CA GLU A 66 12.43 -8.35 -5.94
C GLU A 66 12.33 -7.37 -4.76
N ARG A 67 12.32 -6.03 -4.99
CA ARG A 67 12.25 -5.05 -3.89
C ARG A 67 10.98 -5.14 -3.04
N HIS A 68 9.86 -5.48 -3.67
CA HIS A 68 8.57 -5.61 -2.99
C HIS A 68 8.51 -6.87 -2.16
N TYR A 69 9.06 -7.97 -2.68
CA TYR A 69 9.12 -9.24 -1.96
C TYR A 69 10.05 -9.18 -0.76
N TYR A 70 11.23 -8.52 -0.88
CA TYR A 70 12.11 -8.30 0.26
C TYR A 70 11.39 -7.57 1.39
N PHE A 71 10.81 -6.41 1.10
CA PHE A 71 10.10 -5.62 2.09
C PHE A 71 8.92 -6.37 2.72
N MET A 72 8.16 -7.12 1.92
CA MET A 72 7.06 -7.95 2.40
C MET A 72 7.54 -9.08 3.29
N LEU A 73 8.55 -9.85 2.87
CA LEU A 73 9.05 -11.01 3.62
C LEU A 73 9.72 -10.61 4.93
N GLU A 74 10.42 -9.48 4.98
CA GLU A 74 10.94 -8.91 6.23
C GLU A 74 9.81 -8.69 7.26
N GLY A 75 8.69 -8.12 6.83
CA GLY A 75 7.52 -7.94 7.68
C GLY A 75 6.84 -9.25 8.09
N LEU A 76 6.68 -10.20 7.16
CA LEU A 76 6.06 -11.49 7.44
C LEU A 76 6.90 -12.35 8.40
N LYS A 77 8.23 -12.24 8.36
CA LYS A 77 9.12 -12.90 9.32
C LYS A 77 8.85 -12.40 10.75
N GLU A 78 8.71 -11.09 10.92
CA GLU A 78 8.33 -10.50 12.22
C GLU A 78 6.94 -10.97 12.65
N VAL A 79 5.96 -10.94 11.75
CA VAL A 79 4.58 -11.43 12.02
C VAL A 79 4.58 -12.88 12.48
N LYS A 80 5.33 -13.76 11.82
CA LYS A 80 5.44 -15.18 12.19
C LYS A 80 5.96 -15.35 13.62
N THR A 81 6.98 -14.57 13.99
CA THR A 81 7.54 -14.57 15.35
C THR A 81 6.54 -14.07 16.39
N GLU A 82 5.85 -12.97 16.11
CA GLU A 82 4.88 -12.40 17.05
C GLU A 82 3.62 -13.28 17.22
N LEU A 83 3.16 -13.94 16.14
CA LEU A 83 2.06 -14.92 16.24
C LEU A 83 2.44 -16.12 17.11
N ALA A 84 3.67 -16.64 16.97
CA ALA A 84 4.15 -17.73 17.80
C ALA A 84 4.16 -17.38 19.30
N ARG A 85 4.46 -16.13 19.67
CA ARG A 85 4.37 -15.63 21.06
C ARG A 85 2.92 -15.61 21.60
N ARG A 86 1.94 -15.60 20.71
CA ARG A 86 0.50 -15.66 21.02
C ARG A 86 -0.08 -17.06 20.87
N ASN A 87 0.76 -18.11 20.84
CA ASN A 87 0.38 -19.52 20.64
C ASN A 87 -0.31 -19.79 19.29
N ILE A 88 0.00 -18.99 18.26
CA ILE A 88 -0.62 -19.08 16.93
C ILE A 88 0.41 -19.48 15.89
N LYS A 89 0.16 -20.62 15.21
CA LYS A 89 0.97 -21.04 14.07
C LYS A 89 0.66 -20.22 12.82
N MET A 90 1.70 -19.71 12.19
CA MET A 90 1.59 -19.14 10.85
C MET A 90 2.16 -20.12 9.83
N ILE A 91 1.39 -20.43 8.80
CA ILE A 91 1.84 -21.21 7.65
C ILE A 91 1.91 -20.30 6.40
N ILE A 92 3.08 -20.29 5.78
CA ILE A 92 3.31 -19.60 4.49
C ILE A 92 3.46 -20.66 3.42
N ARG A 93 2.69 -20.56 2.34
CA ARG A 93 2.77 -21.53 1.24
C ARG A 93 3.03 -20.82 -0.08
N LYS A 94 3.96 -21.35 -0.86
CA LYS A 94 4.23 -20.88 -2.22
C LYS A 94 3.22 -21.48 -3.20
N ILE A 95 2.08 -20.84 -3.29
CA ILE A 95 0.94 -21.22 -4.12
C ILE A 95 0.11 -19.98 -4.43
N SER A 96 -0.75 -20.02 -5.45
CA SER A 96 -1.69 -18.90 -5.64
C SER A 96 -2.56 -18.74 -4.39
N PRO A 97 -2.72 -17.49 -3.89
CA PRO A 97 -3.30 -17.25 -2.56
C PRO A 97 -4.69 -17.85 -2.38
N GLU A 98 -5.53 -17.76 -3.41
CA GLU A 98 -6.89 -18.27 -3.40
C GLU A 98 -6.97 -19.81 -3.40
N ASN A 99 -6.07 -20.49 -4.13
CA ASN A 99 -6.06 -21.95 -4.17
C ASN A 99 -5.55 -22.51 -2.86
N GLY A 100 -4.48 -21.92 -2.29
CA GLY A 100 -4.00 -22.33 -0.99
C GLY A 100 -5.00 -22.07 0.13
N ALA A 101 -5.73 -20.94 0.08
CA ALA A 101 -6.82 -20.66 0.99
C ALA A 101 -7.97 -21.69 0.86
N LEU A 102 -8.29 -22.09 -0.37
CA LEU A 102 -9.31 -23.11 -0.63
C LEU A 102 -8.89 -24.48 -0.11
N GLU A 103 -7.64 -24.89 -0.34
CA GLU A 103 -7.13 -26.16 0.18
C GLU A 103 -7.19 -26.21 1.71
N ILE A 104 -6.69 -25.18 2.41
CA ILE A 104 -6.68 -25.15 3.88
C ILE A 104 -8.10 -25.03 4.45
N SER A 105 -9.04 -24.39 3.71
CA SER A 105 -10.44 -24.27 4.10
C SER A 105 -11.15 -25.63 4.23
N SER A 106 -10.62 -26.68 3.57
CA SER A 106 -11.19 -28.03 3.64
C SER A 106 -11.06 -28.65 5.04
N PHE A 107 -10.16 -28.14 5.86
CA PHE A 107 -9.91 -28.56 7.24
C PHE A 107 -10.31 -27.48 8.27
N ALA A 108 -10.79 -26.32 7.80
CA ALA A 108 -11.20 -25.23 8.67
C ALA A 108 -12.63 -25.37 9.15
N ALA A 109 -12.86 -25.10 10.43
CA ALA A 109 -14.20 -24.93 10.98
C ALA A 109 -14.84 -23.61 10.51
N LEU A 110 -14.02 -22.58 10.37
CA LEU A 110 -14.36 -21.23 9.96
C LEU A 110 -13.15 -20.60 9.26
N MET A 111 -13.39 -19.88 8.18
CA MET A 111 -12.40 -19.01 7.52
C MET A 111 -12.67 -17.54 7.85
N VAL A 112 -11.69 -16.84 8.41
CA VAL A 112 -11.68 -15.39 8.55
C VAL A 112 -10.72 -14.82 7.52
N VAL A 113 -11.10 -13.73 6.86
CA VAL A 113 -10.26 -13.06 5.84
C VAL A 113 -10.25 -11.55 6.09
N ASP A 114 -9.13 -10.88 5.88
CA ASP A 114 -9.10 -9.42 5.86
C ASP A 114 -9.61 -8.86 4.51
N ARG A 115 -9.96 -7.58 4.52
CA ARG A 115 -10.55 -6.94 3.34
C ARG A 115 -9.51 -6.15 2.56
N GLY A 116 -9.09 -6.70 1.42
CA GLY A 116 -8.42 -5.91 0.37
C GLY A 116 -9.44 -5.28 -0.60
N TYR A 117 -9.05 -4.21 -1.26
CA TYR A 117 -9.97 -3.40 -2.08
C TYR A 117 -9.76 -3.58 -3.58
N LEU A 118 -8.58 -4.01 -4.00
CA LEU A 118 -8.22 -4.19 -5.40
C LEU A 118 -8.97 -5.37 -6.04
N ARG A 119 -9.17 -5.31 -7.35
CA ARG A 119 -9.88 -6.37 -8.12
C ARG A 119 -9.30 -7.75 -7.88
N ILE A 120 -7.97 -7.89 -7.86
CA ILE A 120 -7.29 -9.18 -7.65
C ILE A 120 -7.63 -9.77 -6.29
N GLU A 121 -7.56 -8.99 -5.22
CA GLU A 121 -7.88 -9.40 -3.85
C GLU A 121 -9.36 -9.76 -3.69
N ARG A 122 -10.24 -8.96 -4.31
CA ARG A 122 -11.69 -9.22 -4.35
C ARG A 122 -12.00 -10.52 -5.07
N LYS A 123 -11.33 -10.78 -6.22
CA LYS A 123 -11.47 -12.02 -6.99
C LYS A 123 -11.06 -13.25 -6.17
N TRP A 124 -9.94 -13.19 -5.49
CA TRP A 124 -9.46 -14.26 -4.63
C TRP A 124 -10.45 -14.60 -3.52
N ARG A 125 -10.96 -13.60 -2.81
CA ARG A 125 -11.97 -13.82 -1.76
C ARG A 125 -13.29 -14.34 -2.29
N THR A 126 -13.71 -13.89 -3.46
CA THR A 126 -14.92 -14.39 -4.12
C THR A 126 -14.79 -15.88 -4.46
N LEU A 127 -13.63 -16.31 -4.98
CA LEU A 127 -13.36 -17.70 -5.31
C LEU A 127 -13.41 -18.57 -4.03
N LEU A 128 -12.75 -18.14 -2.94
CA LEU A 128 -12.83 -18.82 -1.65
C LEU A 128 -14.27 -18.92 -1.16
N ALA A 129 -15.01 -17.81 -1.14
CA ALA A 129 -16.38 -17.76 -0.63
C ALA A 129 -17.33 -18.70 -1.40
N GLN A 130 -17.16 -18.80 -2.72
CA GLN A 130 -17.97 -19.66 -3.57
C GLN A 130 -17.70 -21.17 -3.36
N ASN A 131 -16.45 -21.55 -3.05
CA ASN A 131 -16.02 -22.95 -3.08
C ASN A 131 -15.71 -23.53 -1.69
N ALA A 132 -15.52 -22.71 -0.65
CA ALA A 132 -15.29 -23.19 0.71
C ALA A 132 -16.49 -23.99 1.23
N LYS A 133 -16.21 -25.04 2.03
CA LYS A 133 -17.24 -25.88 2.66
C LYS A 133 -17.74 -25.29 3.99
N CYS A 134 -16.93 -24.46 4.65
CA CYS A 134 -17.25 -23.77 5.90
C CYS A 134 -17.66 -22.32 5.66
N SER A 135 -18.12 -21.64 6.72
CA SER A 135 -18.39 -20.21 6.71
C SER A 135 -17.12 -19.41 6.39
N VAL A 136 -17.26 -18.38 5.57
CA VAL A 136 -16.19 -17.41 5.24
C VAL A 136 -16.63 -16.03 5.71
N VAL A 137 -15.89 -15.44 6.64
CA VAL A 137 -16.18 -14.14 7.24
C VAL A 137 -15.08 -13.16 6.90
N GLN A 138 -15.43 -12.05 6.27
CA GLN A 138 -14.54 -10.94 5.99
C GLN A 138 -14.58 -9.92 7.12
N VAL A 139 -13.41 -9.43 7.53
CA VAL A 139 -13.30 -8.35 8.52
C VAL A 139 -12.46 -7.21 7.93
N GLU A 140 -12.99 -5.98 7.99
CA GLU A 140 -12.34 -4.80 7.46
C GLU A 140 -11.42 -4.16 8.50
N THR A 141 -10.13 -4.07 8.20
CA THR A 141 -9.11 -3.69 9.20
C THR A 141 -8.10 -2.63 8.74
N ASN A 142 -8.02 -2.33 7.43
CA ASN A 142 -7.03 -1.37 6.89
C ASN A 142 -7.55 0.05 6.69
N VAL A 143 -8.76 0.34 7.15
CA VAL A 143 -9.35 1.68 7.22
C VAL A 143 -9.85 1.96 8.63
N ILE A 144 -9.95 3.23 9.00
CA ILE A 144 -10.55 3.59 10.29
C ILE A 144 -12.07 3.46 10.18
N VAL A 145 -12.70 4.09 9.18
CA VAL A 145 -14.13 3.95 8.93
C VAL A 145 -14.34 2.98 7.76
N PRO A 146 -15.08 1.88 7.93
CA PRO A 146 -15.34 0.92 6.84
C PRO A 146 -15.86 1.61 5.58
N VAL A 147 -15.37 1.18 4.40
CA VAL A 147 -15.64 1.87 3.13
C VAL A 147 -17.14 1.99 2.83
N GLU A 148 -17.91 0.91 3.05
CA GLU A 148 -19.37 0.91 2.80
C GLU A 148 -20.15 1.69 3.87
N VAL A 149 -19.57 1.88 5.07
CA VAL A 149 -20.13 2.76 6.11
C VAL A 149 -19.88 4.22 5.79
N ALA A 150 -18.66 4.53 5.32
CA ALA A 150 -18.30 5.90 4.94
C ALA A 150 -19.10 6.39 3.73
N SER A 151 -19.31 5.54 2.72
CA SER A 151 -20.14 5.88 1.56
C SER A 151 -20.61 4.62 0.83
N ILE A 152 -21.81 4.69 0.24
CA ILE A 152 -22.40 3.62 -0.59
C ILE A 152 -22.05 3.75 -2.08
N LYS A 153 -21.20 4.71 -2.45
CA LYS A 153 -20.82 5.01 -3.83
C LYS A 153 -19.41 5.57 -3.93
N GLU A 154 -18.89 5.62 -5.15
CA GLU A 154 -17.66 6.35 -5.44
C GLU A 154 -17.83 7.84 -5.11
N GLU A 155 -16.90 8.37 -4.30
CA GLU A 155 -16.89 9.77 -3.91
C GLU A 155 -16.08 10.61 -4.89
N TYR A 156 -16.63 11.77 -5.22
CA TYR A 156 -16.02 12.67 -6.19
C TYR A 156 -14.68 13.25 -5.70
N SER A 157 -14.61 13.60 -4.41
CA SER A 157 -13.44 14.28 -3.84
C SER A 157 -13.33 14.09 -2.33
N ALA A 158 -12.19 14.48 -1.75
CA ALA A 158 -12.00 14.52 -0.31
C ALA A 158 -13.05 15.39 0.41
N TYR A 159 -13.55 16.45 -0.23
CA TYR A 159 -14.57 17.31 0.36
C TYR A 159 -15.88 16.54 0.63
N THR A 160 -16.32 15.71 -0.32
CA THR A 160 -17.56 14.94 -0.17
C THR A 160 -17.43 13.79 0.82
N LEU A 161 -16.25 13.17 0.93
CA LEU A 161 -16.02 12.04 1.83
C LEU A 161 -15.73 12.49 3.28
N ARG A 162 -15.01 13.61 3.46
CA ARG A 162 -14.56 14.10 4.79
C ARG A 162 -15.70 14.17 5.80
N ASN A 163 -16.79 14.83 5.44
CA ASN A 163 -17.95 15.00 6.34
C ASN A 163 -18.61 13.65 6.71
N LYS A 164 -18.55 12.66 5.83
CA LYS A 164 -19.10 11.33 6.07
C LYS A 164 -18.23 10.54 7.05
N ILE A 165 -16.91 10.58 6.84
CA ILE A 165 -15.94 9.96 7.75
C ILE A 165 -15.99 10.63 9.14
N SER A 166 -15.95 11.96 9.20
CA SER A 166 -15.92 12.71 10.47
C SER A 166 -17.10 12.40 11.39
N LYS A 167 -18.28 12.15 10.81
CA LYS A 167 -19.49 11.79 11.57
C LYS A 167 -19.42 10.40 12.23
N ARG A 168 -18.60 9.52 11.71
CA ARG A 168 -18.49 8.14 12.17
C ARG A 168 -17.14 7.86 12.82
N LEU A 169 -16.20 8.82 12.79
CA LEU A 169 -14.80 8.61 13.21
C LEU A 169 -14.71 8.15 14.68
N GLU A 170 -15.40 8.84 15.59
CA GLU A 170 -15.37 8.51 17.01
C GLU A 170 -15.89 7.10 17.32
N GLU A 171 -16.85 6.61 16.54
CA GLU A 171 -17.42 5.27 16.68
C GLU A 171 -16.41 4.18 16.31
N PHE A 172 -15.59 4.42 15.27
CA PHE A 172 -14.66 3.42 14.72
C PHE A 172 -13.21 3.59 15.16
N ALA A 173 -12.84 4.75 15.68
CA ALA A 173 -11.49 5.07 16.13
C ALA A 173 -11.24 4.67 17.59
N LEU A 174 -11.67 3.46 17.95
CA LEU A 174 -11.52 2.91 19.30
C LEU A 174 -10.28 2.02 19.41
N PRO A 175 -9.57 2.03 20.55
CA PRO A 175 -8.48 1.09 20.80
C PRO A 175 -8.94 -0.36 20.61
N LEU A 176 -8.08 -1.17 20.01
CA LEU A 176 -8.30 -2.58 19.81
C LEU A 176 -7.43 -3.36 20.80
N ASN A 177 -8.07 -4.09 21.73
CA ASN A 177 -7.37 -4.92 22.69
C ASN A 177 -6.96 -6.23 22.03
N GLU A 178 -5.75 -6.64 22.27
CA GLU A 178 -5.23 -7.94 21.90
C GLU A 178 -5.83 -9.03 22.78
N ARG A 179 -6.09 -10.20 22.20
CA ARG A 179 -6.59 -11.40 22.87
C ARG A 179 -5.53 -12.47 22.82
N GLU A 180 -5.53 -13.32 23.82
CA GLU A 180 -4.79 -14.58 23.79
C GLU A 180 -5.62 -15.65 23.10
N CYS A 181 -4.94 -16.60 22.44
CA CYS A 181 -5.58 -17.79 21.89
C CYS A 181 -5.54 -18.88 22.96
N ASP A 182 -6.71 -19.42 23.33
CA ASP A 182 -6.82 -20.39 24.40
C ASP A 182 -6.18 -21.75 24.02
N GLU A 183 -6.23 -22.11 22.73
CA GLU A 183 -5.68 -23.36 22.20
C GLU A 183 -4.39 -23.10 21.42
N ASP A 184 -3.28 -23.70 21.85
CA ASP A 184 -1.96 -23.57 21.20
C ASP A 184 -1.92 -24.33 19.88
N SER A 185 -1.61 -23.63 18.79
CA SER A 185 -1.46 -24.23 17.46
C SER A 185 0.01 -24.33 17.00
N THR A 186 0.99 -23.84 17.76
CA THR A 186 2.40 -23.74 17.32
C THR A 186 2.98 -25.09 16.90
N ASN A 187 2.63 -26.16 17.60
CA ASN A 187 3.09 -27.53 17.34
C ASN A 187 2.12 -28.36 16.49
N LEU A 188 1.06 -27.75 15.95
CA LEU A 188 0.09 -28.50 15.15
C LEU A 188 0.73 -28.93 13.82
N GLU A 189 0.67 -30.25 13.54
CA GLU A 189 1.08 -30.76 12.24
C GLU A 189 -0.03 -30.51 11.21
N LEU A 190 0.35 -29.95 10.08
CA LEU A 190 -0.56 -29.64 8.99
C LEU A 190 -0.16 -30.43 7.74
N PRO A 191 -1.10 -30.95 6.95
CA PRO A 191 -0.82 -31.74 5.76
C PRO A 191 -0.47 -30.84 4.55
N PHE A 192 0.33 -29.79 4.75
CA PHE A 192 0.67 -28.82 3.73
C PHE A 192 2.16 -28.50 3.76
N ASP A 193 2.74 -28.30 2.58
CA ASP A 193 4.11 -27.80 2.47
C ASP A 193 4.18 -26.35 2.96
N GLU A 194 5.14 -26.07 3.84
CA GLU A 194 5.44 -24.73 4.32
C GLU A 194 6.63 -24.16 3.56
N TYR A 195 6.51 -22.90 3.12
CA TYR A 195 7.59 -22.17 2.50
C TYR A 195 8.42 -21.46 3.57
N ASP A 196 9.70 -21.83 3.66
CA ASP A 196 10.63 -21.26 4.63
C ASP A 196 11.03 -19.82 4.24
N ILE A 197 10.90 -18.89 5.17
CA ILE A 197 11.27 -17.48 5.03
C ILE A 197 12.28 -17.03 6.10
N GLU A 198 12.89 -17.96 6.85
CA GLU A 198 13.87 -17.60 7.88
C GLU A 198 15.11 -16.96 7.28
N ASP A 199 15.57 -17.48 6.15
CA ASP A 199 16.58 -16.87 5.29
C ASP A 199 15.88 -16.23 4.09
N ILE A 200 15.73 -14.90 4.13
CA ILE A 200 15.00 -14.14 3.10
C ILE A 200 15.73 -14.20 1.75
N ASP A 201 17.08 -14.15 1.74
CA ASP A 201 17.87 -14.21 0.50
C ASP A 201 17.66 -15.56 -0.19
N LYS A 202 17.69 -16.65 0.57
CA LYS A 202 17.39 -17.99 0.07
C LYS A 202 15.95 -18.09 -0.42
N ALA A 203 15.00 -17.56 0.33
CA ALA A 203 13.58 -17.54 -0.08
C ALA A 203 13.42 -16.79 -1.42
N ILE A 204 13.93 -15.57 -1.53
CA ILE A 204 13.87 -14.77 -2.77
C ILE A 204 14.55 -15.47 -3.95
N SER A 205 15.67 -16.17 -3.72
CA SER A 205 16.36 -16.89 -4.78
C SER A 205 15.50 -17.96 -5.46
N GLN A 206 14.58 -18.56 -4.71
CA GLN A 206 13.67 -19.64 -5.15
C GLN A 206 12.38 -19.12 -5.79
N LEU A 207 12.09 -17.80 -5.74
CA LEU A 207 10.92 -17.22 -6.37
C LEU A 207 11.18 -16.88 -7.84
N LYS A 208 10.15 -17.11 -8.68
CA LYS A 208 10.15 -16.79 -10.12
C LYS A 208 9.59 -15.37 -10.33
N ILE A 209 10.25 -14.38 -9.77
CA ILE A 209 9.86 -12.97 -9.84
C ILE A 209 10.82 -12.16 -10.71
N ASP A 210 10.42 -10.96 -11.12
CA ASP A 210 11.34 -10.01 -11.76
C ASP A 210 12.42 -9.59 -10.74
N LYS A 211 13.67 -9.87 -11.08
CA LYS A 211 14.87 -9.55 -10.29
C LYS A 211 15.69 -8.41 -10.88
N THR A 212 15.18 -7.72 -11.89
CA THR A 212 15.86 -6.57 -12.51
C THR A 212 15.83 -5.33 -11.62
N VAL A 213 14.78 -5.20 -10.78
CA VAL A 213 14.63 -4.10 -9.84
C VAL A 213 15.03 -4.59 -8.44
N LYS A 214 16.24 -4.20 -8.01
CA LYS A 214 16.85 -4.68 -6.77
C LYS A 214 16.17 -4.11 -5.52
N ARG A 215 16.35 -4.80 -4.38
CA ARG A 215 15.89 -4.33 -3.07
C ARG A 215 16.34 -2.89 -2.81
N VAL A 216 15.58 -2.18 -2.00
CA VAL A 216 15.98 -0.87 -1.48
C VAL A 216 16.67 -1.04 -0.13
N LEU A 217 17.66 -0.20 0.15
CA LEU A 217 18.43 -0.23 1.39
C LEU A 217 17.94 0.81 2.42
N TYR A 218 17.09 1.74 1.97
CA TYR A 218 16.58 2.84 2.80
C TYR A 218 15.42 2.44 3.74
N TYR A 219 14.70 1.39 3.40
CA TYR A 219 13.54 0.95 4.17
C TYR A 219 13.58 -0.56 4.37
N LYS A 220 13.42 -0.98 5.61
CA LYS A 220 13.31 -2.38 6.00
C LYS A 220 11.86 -2.65 6.44
N GLY A 221 11.27 -3.73 5.95
CA GLY A 221 9.90 -4.12 6.31
C GLY A 221 9.74 -4.47 7.79
N GLY A 222 8.50 -4.49 8.26
CA GLY A 222 8.13 -4.91 9.60
C GLY A 222 7.44 -3.82 10.43
N THR A 223 6.58 -4.25 11.35
CA THR A 223 5.83 -3.37 12.27
C THR A 223 6.77 -2.58 13.19
N SER A 224 7.86 -3.21 13.66
CA SER A 224 8.86 -2.56 14.52
C SER A 224 9.52 -1.38 13.82
N ASN A 225 9.94 -1.53 12.56
CA ASN A 225 10.53 -0.44 11.77
C ASN A 225 9.50 0.67 11.50
N ALA A 226 8.25 0.31 11.19
CA ALA A 226 7.17 1.29 11.02
C ALA A 226 6.93 2.13 12.29
N LYS A 227 6.97 1.51 13.46
CA LYS A 227 6.83 2.20 14.75
C LYS A 227 8.00 3.15 15.03
N ILE A 228 9.23 2.74 14.73
CA ILE A 228 10.41 3.61 14.88
C ILE A 228 10.26 4.87 14.01
N LEU A 229 9.84 4.72 12.75
CA LEU A 229 9.60 5.85 11.84
C LEU A 229 8.44 6.74 12.33
N LEU A 230 7.38 6.15 12.89
CA LEU A 230 6.27 6.91 13.46
C LEU A 230 6.71 7.74 14.66
N GLU A 231 7.47 7.16 15.60
CA GLU A 231 7.98 7.88 16.77
C GLU A 231 8.96 9.00 16.37
N GLU A 232 9.84 8.75 15.39
CA GLU A 232 10.72 9.79 14.83
C GLU A 232 9.91 10.91 14.18
N PHE A 233 8.87 10.56 13.41
CA PHE A 233 7.99 11.54 12.79
C PHE A 233 7.28 12.41 13.84
N ILE A 234 6.71 11.80 14.86
CA ILE A 234 6.01 12.52 15.94
C ILE A 234 6.95 13.46 16.68
N SER A 235 8.14 12.96 17.03
CA SER A 235 9.09 13.71 17.87
C SER A 235 9.79 14.85 17.14
N ASN A 236 10.13 14.65 15.84
CA ASN A 236 11.07 15.53 15.14
C ASN A 236 10.46 16.28 13.95
N LYS A 237 9.34 15.80 13.38
CA LYS A 237 8.84 16.30 12.08
C LYS A 237 7.41 16.83 12.14
N LEU A 238 6.57 16.29 13.00
CA LEU A 238 5.13 16.58 13.04
C LEU A 238 4.83 18.07 13.34
N SER A 239 5.62 18.72 14.17
CA SER A 239 5.42 20.13 14.55
C SER A 239 5.58 21.13 13.41
N HIS A 240 6.18 20.73 12.30
CA HIS A 240 6.38 21.55 11.10
C HIS A 240 5.75 20.91 9.85
N TYR A 241 4.92 19.89 10.05
CA TYR A 241 4.39 19.09 8.95
C TYR A 241 3.53 19.92 8.00
N SER A 242 2.63 20.76 8.50
CA SER A 242 1.74 21.55 7.65
C SER A 242 2.50 22.53 6.75
N GLU A 243 3.58 23.09 7.24
CA GLU A 243 4.44 24.03 6.53
C GLU A 243 5.36 23.32 5.53
N LEU A 244 6.04 22.25 5.96
CA LEU A 244 7.19 21.68 5.26
C LEU A 244 6.88 20.39 4.47
N LYS A 245 5.70 19.80 4.61
CA LYS A 245 5.35 18.54 3.91
C LYS A 245 5.42 18.61 2.40
N ASN A 246 5.33 19.80 1.81
CA ASN A 246 5.38 20.00 0.37
C ASN A 246 6.77 20.42 -0.15
N GLU A 247 7.73 20.69 0.75
CA GLU A 247 9.10 21.11 0.39
C GLU A 247 9.97 19.88 0.09
N PRO A 248 10.29 19.55 -1.19
CA PRO A 248 10.94 18.29 -1.54
C PRO A 248 12.39 18.19 -1.07
N SER A 249 13.06 19.32 -0.84
CA SER A 249 14.42 19.35 -0.28
C SER A 249 14.48 18.96 1.19
N LYS A 250 13.34 18.92 1.86
CA LYS A 250 13.18 18.57 3.28
C LYS A 250 12.66 17.17 3.47
N THR A 251 12.76 16.65 4.70
CA THR A 251 12.34 15.28 5.06
C THR A 251 11.22 15.29 6.12
N TYR A 252 10.26 16.22 5.99
CA TYR A 252 9.15 16.38 6.94
C TYR A 252 7.92 15.55 6.55
N PHE A 253 8.13 14.27 6.30
CA PHE A 253 7.08 13.28 6.04
C PHE A 253 7.33 12.02 6.87
N SER A 254 6.30 11.21 7.04
CA SER A 254 6.31 10.08 7.99
C SER A 254 7.02 8.83 7.48
N ASP A 255 7.25 8.72 6.19
CA ASP A 255 7.78 7.51 5.52
C ASP A 255 6.93 6.22 5.68
N LEU A 256 5.69 6.33 6.17
CA LEU A 256 4.84 5.18 6.51
C LEU A 256 4.09 4.56 5.32
N SER A 257 4.11 5.17 4.13
CA SER A 257 3.30 4.68 2.99
C SER A 257 3.61 3.24 2.57
N PRO A 258 4.87 2.75 2.54
CA PRO A 258 5.14 1.34 2.26
C PRO A 258 4.55 0.39 3.32
N TYR A 259 4.68 0.75 4.59
CA TYR A 259 4.15 -0.06 5.70
C TYR A 259 2.63 -0.08 5.74
N LEU A 260 1.97 1.04 5.37
CA LEU A 260 0.52 1.09 5.22
C LEU A 260 0.04 0.28 4.01
N HIS A 261 0.81 0.25 2.93
CA HIS A 261 0.54 -0.56 1.74
C HIS A 261 0.51 -2.06 2.07
N PHE A 262 1.58 -2.57 2.69
CA PHE A 262 1.66 -3.98 3.10
C PHE A 262 0.87 -4.29 4.38
N GLY A 263 0.25 -3.29 5.00
CA GLY A 263 -0.50 -3.46 6.23
C GLY A 263 0.35 -3.79 7.46
N GLN A 264 1.64 -3.48 7.42
CA GLN A 264 2.60 -3.70 8.52
C GLN A 264 2.42 -2.71 9.67
N ILE A 265 1.65 -1.63 9.47
CA ILE A 265 1.18 -0.73 10.53
C ILE A 265 -0.30 -0.41 10.31
N SER A 266 -1.05 -0.29 11.41
CA SER A 266 -2.47 0.05 11.36
C SER A 266 -2.68 1.57 11.27
N PRO A 267 -3.54 2.08 10.37
CA PRO A 267 -3.93 3.49 10.40
C PRO A 267 -4.64 3.86 11.71
N LEU A 268 -5.35 2.92 12.33
CA LEU A 268 -5.97 3.11 13.64
C LEU A 268 -4.92 3.25 14.75
N TYR A 269 -3.86 2.44 14.74
CA TYR A 269 -2.74 2.59 15.69
C TYR A 269 -2.10 3.97 15.58
N ILE A 270 -1.82 4.43 14.35
CA ILE A 270 -1.25 5.76 14.10
C ILE A 270 -2.20 6.85 14.63
N TYR A 271 -3.50 6.72 14.35
CA TYR A 271 -4.50 7.67 14.85
C TYR A 271 -4.50 7.75 16.38
N ILE A 272 -4.58 6.61 17.07
CA ILE A 272 -4.60 6.56 18.54
C ILE A 272 -3.33 7.19 19.12
N LYS A 273 -2.15 6.86 18.59
CA LYS A 273 -0.88 7.47 19.00
C LYS A 273 -0.88 9.00 18.87
N LEU A 274 -1.46 9.52 17.81
CA LEU A 274 -1.54 10.96 17.57
C LEU A 274 -2.57 11.66 18.47
N MET A 275 -3.56 10.95 19.00
CA MET A 275 -4.53 11.57 19.94
C MET A 275 -3.85 11.98 21.23
N ASP A 276 -2.83 11.25 21.69
CA ASP A 276 -2.06 11.55 22.89
C ASP A 276 -1.05 12.70 22.71
N VAL A 277 -0.90 13.22 21.48
CA VAL A 277 0.07 14.27 21.15
C VAL A 277 -0.59 15.63 21.07
N SER A 278 -0.04 16.63 21.78
CA SER A 278 -0.55 18.03 21.84
C SER A 278 0.03 18.93 20.74
N ILE A 279 0.23 18.40 19.51
CA ILE A 279 0.76 19.14 18.35
C ILE A 279 -0.40 19.45 17.39
N GLU A 280 -0.62 20.74 17.06
CA GLU A 280 -1.73 21.18 16.20
C GLU A 280 -1.60 20.62 14.76
N ASP A 281 -0.38 20.51 14.26
CA ASP A 281 -0.08 20.01 12.90
C ASP A 281 -0.51 18.56 12.66
N LYS A 282 -0.83 17.80 13.72
CA LYS A 282 -1.40 16.46 13.58
C LYS A 282 -2.67 16.45 12.74
N LYS A 283 -3.46 17.51 12.74
CA LYS A 283 -4.68 17.62 11.93
C LYS A 283 -4.38 17.54 10.43
N ALA A 284 -3.29 18.18 9.98
CA ALA A 284 -2.87 18.14 8.60
C ALA A 284 -2.40 16.74 8.19
N PHE A 285 -1.73 16.01 9.09
CA PHE A 285 -1.33 14.63 8.83
C PHE A 285 -2.52 13.67 8.85
N LEU A 286 -3.45 13.83 9.79
CA LEU A 286 -4.67 13.02 9.87
C LEU A 286 -5.59 13.21 8.66
N GLU A 287 -5.62 14.40 8.05
CA GLU A 287 -6.33 14.62 6.78
C GLU A 287 -5.76 13.71 5.67
N GLU A 288 -4.44 13.56 5.58
CA GLU A 288 -3.80 12.69 4.58
C GLU A 288 -4.01 11.21 4.94
N LEU A 289 -3.80 10.83 6.20
CA LEU A 289 -3.90 9.45 6.67
C LEU A 289 -5.32 8.89 6.55
N ILE A 290 -6.33 9.70 6.88
CA ILE A 290 -7.72 9.27 6.95
C ILE A 290 -8.45 9.67 5.67
N THR A 291 -8.73 10.98 5.50
CA THR A 291 -9.63 11.41 4.42
C THR A 291 -9.08 11.09 3.04
N ARG A 292 -7.81 11.41 2.78
CA ARG A 292 -7.20 11.21 1.46
C ARG A 292 -6.95 9.73 1.17
N ARG A 293 -6.41 9.02 2.14
CA ARG A 293 -6.15 7.59 2.00
C ARG A 293 -7.46 6.79 1.85
N GLU A 294 -8.47 7.05 2.67
CA GLU A 294 -9.75 6.32 2.58
C GLU A 294 -10.57 6.72 1.34
N LEU A 295 -10.36 7.93 0.79
CA LEU A 295 -10.88 8.28 -0.54
C LEU A 295 -10.30 7.38 -1.63
N SER A 296 -9.01 7.04 -1.54
CA SER A 296 -8.38 6.12 -2.49
C SER A 296 -8.94 4.70 -2.36
N MET A 297 -9.21 4.23 -1.13
CA MET A 297 -9.88 2.95 -0.91
C MET A 297 -11.32 2.95 -1.46
N ASN A 298 -12.07 4.04 -1.24
CA ASN A 298 -13.40 4.23 -1.83
C ASN A 298 -13.34 4.20 -3.36
N PHE A 299 -12.38 4.89 -3.97
CA PHE A 299 -12.20 4.91 -5.42
C PHE A 299 -12.02 3.52 -6.00
N VAL A 300 -11.02 2.76 -5.53
CA VAL A 300 -10.73 1.42 -6.10
C VAL A 300 -11.80 0.39 -5.78
N PHE A 301 -12.56 0.60 -4.68
CA PHE A 301 -13.65 -0.30 -4.32
C PHE A 301 -14.88 -0.14 -5.21
N TYR A 302 -15.25 1.09 -5.55
CA TYR A 302 -16.47 1.39 -6.34
C TYR A 302 -16.23 1.53 -7.83
N ASN A 303 -14.97 1.71 -8.29
CA ASN A 303 -14.64 1.88 -9.70
C ASN A 303 -13.82 0.68 -10.22
N ASP A 304 -14.47 -0.21 -10.95
CA ASP A 304 -13.80 -1.40 -11.49
C ASP A 304 -12.71 -1.07 -12.55
N LYS A 305 -12.65 0.17 -13.04
CA LYS A 305 -11.65 0.66 -13.98
C LYS A 305 -10.54 1.47 -13.32
N TYR A 306 -10.37 1.38 -12.01
CA TYR A 306 -9.49 2.24 -11.21
C TYR A 306 -8.05 2.33 -11.73
N ASP A 307 -7.55 1.32 -12.42
CA ASP A 307 -6.22 1.20 -13.00
C ASP A 307 -6.17 1.58 -14.50
N CYS A 308 -7.26 2.06 -15.07
CA CYS A 308 -7.37 2.41 -16.47
C CYS A 308 -7.63 3.92 -16.67
N TYR A 309 -7.19 4.45 -17.82
CA TYR A 309 -7.45 5.84 -18.24
C TYR A 309 -8.94 6.20 -18.19
N GLU A 310 -9.82 5.24 -18.52
CA GLU A 310 -11.26 5.37 -18.52
C GLU A 310 -11.90 5.52 -17.12
N SER A 311 -11.11 5.46 -16.04
CA SER A 311 -11.55 5.78 -14.67
C SER A 311 -11.72 7.26 -14.42
N LEU A 312 -11.17 8.10 -15.27
CA LEU A 312 -11.19 9.55 -15.14
C LEU A 312 -12.60 10.11 -15.29
N PRO A 313 -12.91 11.27 -14.67
CA PRO A 313 -14.21 11.90 -14.84
C PRO A 313 -14.38 12.40 -16.29
N SER A 314 -15.62 12.41 -16.78
CA SER A 314 -15.95 12.77 -18.17
C SER A 314 -15.37 14.12 -18.60
N TRP A 315 -15.35 15.12 -17.70
CA TRP A 315 -14.78 16.43 -18.02
C TRP A 315 -13.28 16.35 -18.32
N ALA A 316 -12.55 15.49 -17.61
CA ALA A 316 -11.10 15.31 -17.83
C ALA A 316 -10.84 14.54 -19.13
N LEU A 317 -11.58 13.46 -19.38
CA LEU A 317 -11.50 12.70 -20.64
C LEU A 317 -11.79 13.63 -21.83
N ASN A 318 -12.90 14.34 -21.82
CA ASN A 318 -13.32 15.21 -22.93
C ASN A 318 -12.30 16.32 -23.22
N THR A 319 -11.72 16.93 -22.16
CA THR A 319 -10.71 17.99 -22.39
C THR A 319 -9.40 17.43 -22.90
N LEU A 320 -8.93 16.29 -22.37
CA LEU A 320 -7.70 15.63 -22.83
C LEU A 320 -7.83 15.12 -24.28
N ASP A 321 -9.00 14.60 -24.66
CA ASP A 321 -9.30 14.15 -26.02
C ASP A 321 -9.33 15.33 -27.00
N LYS A 322 -9.91 16.48 -26.58
CA LYS A 322 -9.88 17.72 -27.39
C LYS A 322 -8.46 18.18 -27.71
N HIS A 323 -7.53 17.98 -26.77
CA HIS A 323 -6.14 18.41 -26.86
C HIS A 323 -5.16 17.34 -27.39
N LEU A 324 -5.67 16.23 -27.95
CA LEU A 324 -4.85 15.18 -28.59
C LEU A 324 -4.03 15.71 -29.78
N VAL A 325 -4.55 16.72 -30.48
CA VAL A 325 -3.93 17.32 -31.69
C VAL A 325 -2.87 18.36 -31.35
N ASP A 326 -2.73 18.74 -30.09
CA ASP A 326 -1.77 19.74 -29.67
C ASP A 326 -0.34 19.22 -29.87
N GLU A 327 0.54 20.10 -30.41
CA GLU A 327 1.96 19.81 -30.61
C GLU A 327 2.67 19.63 -29.26
N ARG A 328 3.57 18.64 -29.18
CA ARG A 328 4.42 18.39 -28.03
C ARG A 328 5.86 18.71 -28.38
N GLU A 329 6.46 19.60 -27.60
CA GLU A 329 7.84 20.02 -27.80
C GLU A 329 8.83 18.86 -27.62
N PHE A 330 8.55 17.97 -26.68
CA PHE A 330 9.34 16.76 -26.39
C PHE A 330 8.45 15.53 -26.32
N ILE A 331 8.97 14.41 -26.80
CA ILE A 331 8.35 13.08 -26.64
C ILE A 331 9.45 12.11 -26.21
N TYR A 332 9.24 11.41 -25.11
CA TYR A 332 10.18 10.41 -24.59
C TYR A 332 9.61 9.01 -24.70
N SER A 333 10.49 8.05 -24.98
CA SER A 333 10.21 6.63 -24.89
C SER A 333 10.07 6.19 -23.43
N LEU A 334 9.43 5.06 -23.19
CA LEU A 334 9.37 4.45 -21.86
C LEU A 334 10.76 4.24 -21.28
N GLN A 335 11.73 3.81 -22.08
CA GLN A 335 13.11 3.58 -21.63
C GLN A 335 13.80 4.87 -21.17
N GLU A 336 13.66 5.97 -21.88
CA GLU A 336 14.23 7.29 -21.49
C GLU A 336 13.60 7.78 -20.19
N LEU A 337 12.28 7.64 -20.03
CA LEU A 337 11.60 7.97 -18.78
C LEU A 337 12.06 7.05 -17.63
N GLU A 338 12.14 5.76 -17.87
CA GLU A 338 12.53 4.77 -16.86
C GLU A 338 13.96 5.02 -16.34
N THR A 339 14.87 5.43 -17.21
CA THR A 339 16.28 5.67 -16.89
C THR A 339 16.60 7.14 -16.55
N ALA A 340 15.58 7.98 -16.34
CA ALA A 340 15.71 9.39 -15.99
C ALA A 340 16.57 10.20 -17.00
N GLN A 341 16.36 9.98 -18.29
CA GLN A 341 17.11 10.63 -19.38
C GLN A 341 16.24 11.65 -20.14
N THR A 342 15.68 12.61 -19.41
CA THR A 342 14.93 13.74 -20.01
C THR A 342 15.75 15.02 -19.94
N HIS A 343 15.27 16.09 -20.61
CA HIS A 343 15.87 17.42 -20.53
C HIS A 343 15.59 18.14 -19.20
N ASP A 344 14.70 17.60 -18.36
CA ASP A 344 14.23 18.24 -17.11
C ASP A 344 14.92 17.59 -15.89
N ASP A 345 15.93 18.28 -15.37
CA ASP A 345 16.74 17.79 -14.25
C ASP A 345 15.91 17.56 -12.97
N TYR A 346 14.86 18.34 -12.75
CA TYR A 346 13.97 18.16 -11.58
C TYR A 346 13.13 16.89 -11.70
N TRP A 347 12.67 16.60 -12.91
CA TRP A 347 11.97 15.36 -13.20
C TRP A 347 12.89 14.15 -13.08
N ASN A 348 14.11 14.26 -13.64
CA ASN A 348 15.13 13.21 -13.55
C ASN A 348 15.51 12.93 -12.08
N ALA A 349 15.64 13.97 -11.25
CA ALA A 349 15.88 13.81 -9.81
C ALA A 349 14.71 13.06 -9.12
N ALA A 350 13.45 13.39 -9.45
CA ALA A 350 12.29 12.70 -8.90
C ALA A 350 12.23 11.22 -9.32
N GLN A 351 12.52 10.93 -10.59
CA GLN A 351 12.63 9.55 -11.07
C GLN A 351 13.74 8.80 -10.35
N ASN A 352 14.93 9.40 -10.19
CA ASN A 352 16.04 8.81 -9.45
C ASN A 352 15.73 8.59 -7.97
N GLU A 353 15.02 9.51 -7.30
CA GLU A 353 14.53 9.28 -5.92
C GLU A 353 13.75 7.96 -5.83
N MET A 354 12.83 7.73 -6.77
CA MET A 354 12.03 6.51 -6.85
C MET A 354 12.89 5.26 -7.12
N LEU A 355 13.83 5.35 -8.04
CA LEU A 355 14.71 4.24 -8.41
C LEU A 355 15.59 3.80 -7.23
N ILE A 356 16.14 4.76 -6.48
CA ILE A 356 17.09 4.54 -5.39
C ILE A 356 16.37 4.09 -4.12
N THR A 357 15.32 4.81 -3.73
CA THR A 357 14.70 4.65 -2.40
C THR A 357 13.42 3.81 -2.41
N GLY A 358 12.83 3.55 -3.57
CA GLY A 358 11.49 2.95 -3.67
C GLY A 358 10.38 3.91 -3.24
N LYS A 359 10.68 5.21 -3.11
CA LYS A 359 9.71 6.27 -2.79
C LYS A 359 9.96 7.52 -3.64
N MET A 360 8.98 8.38 -3.68
CA MET A 360 9.09 9.71 -4.30
C MET A 360 8.31 10.70 -3.45
N HIS A 361 8.87 11.89 -3.24
CA HIS A 361 8.21 12.96 -2.51
C HIS A 361 6.83 13.29 -3.14
N GLY A 362 5.78 13.42 -2.33
CA GLY A 362 4.40 13.54 -2.81
C GLY A 362 4.17 14.70 -3.79
N TYR A 363 4.81 15.87 -3.56
CA TYR A 363 4.72 17.00 -4.48
C TYR A 363 5.46 16.72 -5.80
N MET A 364 6.61 16.06 -5.74
CA MET A 364 7.36 15.67 -6.93
C MET A 364 6.63 14.58 -7.72
N ARG A 365 5.90 13.66 -7.07
CA ARG A 365 5.05 12.65 -7.75
C ARG A 365 3.97 13.33 -8.61
N MET A 366 3.40 14.45 -8.14
CA MET A 366 2.45 15.23 -8.94
C MET A 366 3.13 15.86 -10.17
N TYR A 367 4.28 16.50 -9.98
CA TYR A 367 5.05 17.09 -11.07
C TYR A 367 5.47 16.04 -12.08
N TRP A 368 6.01 14.92 -11.61
CA TRP A 368 6.43 13.77 -12.38
C TRP A 368 5.29 13.24 -13.29
N GLY A 369 4.11 12.97 -12.73
CA GLY A 369 2.96 12.50 -13.50
C GLY A 369 2.43 13.53 -14.52
N LYS A 370 2.48 14.83 -14.20
CA LYS A 370 2.10 15.91 -15.13
C LYS A 370 3.06 15.99 -16.32
N LYS A 371 4.36 15.82 -16.10
CA LYS A 371 5.36 15.83 -17.15
C LYS A 371 5.27 14.59 -18.06
N ILE A 372 4.93 13.44 -17.54
CA ILE A 372 4.64 12.26 -18.38
C ILE A 372 3.45 12.56 -19.31
N LEU A 373 2.38 13.22 -18.81
CA LEU A 373 1.27 13.66 -19.67
C LEU A 373 1.72 14.62 -20.76
N GLU A 374 2.59 15.57 -20.42
CA GLU A 374 3.12 16.57 -21.36
C GLU A 374 3.96 15.92 -22.47
N TRP A 375 4.72 14.88 -22.16
CA TRP A 375 5.75 14.28 -23.03
C TRP A 375 5.35 12.96 -23.71
N SER A 376 4.14 12.49 -23.53
CA SER A 376 3.63 11.30 -24.21
C SER A 376 2.79 11.64 -25.43
N LYS A 377 2.75 10.77 -26.44
CA LYS A 377 1.97 10.97 -27.66
C LYS A 377 0.48 11.14 -27.40
N THR A 378 -0.05 10.38 -26.45
CA THR A 378 -1.47 10.45 -26.05
C THR A 378 -1.63 10.44 -24.54
N PRO A 379 -2.70 11.02 -23.98
CA PRO A 379 -2.99 10.95 -22.56
C PRO A 379 -3.17 9.53 -22.02
N LYS A 380 -3.68 8.62 -22.84
CA LYS A 380 -3.83 7.19 -22.47
C LYS A 380 -2.47 6.50 -22.35
N GLU A 381 -1.54 6.77 -23.27
CA GLU A 381 -0.17 6.29 -23.17
C GLU A 381 0.52 6.84 -21.92
N ALA A 382 0.37 8.14 -21.66
CA ALA A 382 0.89 8.78 -20.46
C ALA A 382 0.37 8.15 -19.17
N TYR A 383 -0.93 7.88 -19.10
CA TYR A 383 -1.57 7.23 -17.95
C TYR A 383 -0.99 5.85 -17.70
N ASN A 384 -0.89 5.01 -18.75
CA ASN A 384 -0.37 3.66 -18.66
C ASN A 384 1.12 3.66 -18.27
N THR A 385 1.93 4.56 -18.84
CA THR A 385 3.34 4.75 -18.47
C THR A 385 3.49 5.15 -17.01
N ALA A 386 2.69 6.10 -16.53
CA ALA A 386 2.74 6.53 -15.14
C ALA A 386 2.33 5.40 -14.16
N ILE A 387 1.29 4.62 -14.47
CA ILE A 387 0.90 3.43 -13.69
C ILE A 387 2.03 2.42 -13.66
N TYR A 388 2.60 2.08 -14.82
CA TYR A 388 3.68 1.09 -14.92
C TYR A 388 4.89 1.48 -14.08
N LEU A 389 5.41 2.69 -14.24
CA LEU A 389 6.58 3.16 -13.49
C LEU A 389 6.29 3.25 -11.98
N ASN A 390 5.12 3.76 -11.59
CA ASN A 390 4.69 3.80 -10.20
C ASN A 390 4.68 2.40 -9.57
N ASN A 391 4.07 1.44 -10.24
CA ASN A 391 3.89 0.08 -9.72
C ASN A 391 5.20 -0.71 -9.68
N LYS A 392 6.07 -0.52 -10.67
CA LYS A 392 7.35 -1.22 -10.79
C LYS A 392 8.37 -0.75 -9.74
N TYR A 393 8.42 0.55 -9.44
CA TYR A 393 9.52 1.12 -8.67
C TYR A 393 9.19 1.55 -7.25
N LEU A 394 7.94 1.96 -6.99
CA LEU A 394 7.57 2.41 -5.64
C LEU A 394 7.21 1.22 -4.74
N LEU A 395 7.74 1.21 -3.51
CA LEU A 395 7.36 0.23 -2.48
C LEU A 395 5.85 0.31 -2.16
N ASP A 396 5.27 1.51 -2.20
CA ASP A 396 3.83 1.76 -2.09
C ASP A 396 3.11 1.75 -3.45
N GLY A 397 3.70 1.19 -4.49
CA GLY A 397 3.06 0.91 -5.78
C GLY A 397 2.00 -0.20 -5.67
N ARG A 398 1.14 -0.37 -6.71
CA ARG A 398 0.05 -1.36 -6.74
C ARG A 398 -0.95 -1.22 -5.57
N ASP A 399 -1.01 -0.05 -5.00
CA ASP A 399 -1.87 0.33 -3.88
C ASP A 399 -3.01 1.25 -4.35
N ALA A 400 -4.11 1.27 -3.60
CA ALA A 400 -5.22 2.18 -3.86
C ALA A 400 -4.76 3.65 -3.96
N ASN A 401 -3.81 4.08 -3.11
CA ASN A 401 -3.26 5.43 -3.15
C ASN A 401 -2.40 5.67 -4.38
N GLY A 402 -1.66 4.66 -4.86
CA GLY A 402 -0.90 4.73 -6.10
C GLY A 402 -1.81 4.98 -7.30
N PHE A 403 -2.87 4.17 -7.46
CA PHE A 403 -3.84 4.33 -8.54
C PHE A 403 -4.58 5.68 -8.46
N ALA A 404 -5.06 6.07 -7.27
CA ALA A 404 -5.73 7.35 -7.08
C ALA A 404 -4.78 8.54 -7.31
N GLY A 405 -3.51 8.44 -6.91
CA GLY A 405 -2.49 9.47 -7.10
C GLY A 405 -2.16 9.70 -8.57
N ILE A 406 -2.02 8.63 -9.36
CA ILE A 406 -1.85 8.74 -10.82
C ILE A 406 -3.12 9.33 -11.45
N ALA A 407 -4.30 8.78 -11.16
CA ALA A 407 -5.55 9.30 -11.70
C ALA A 407 -5.76 10.80 -11.36
N TRP A 408 -5.33 11.23 -10.17
CA TRP A 408 -5.37 12.64 -9.77
C TRP A 408 -4.49 13.52 -10.67
N CYS A 409 -3.34 13.06 -11.13
CA CYS A 409 -2.51 13.79 -12.10
C CYS A 409 -3.26 14.05 -13.40
N PHE A 410 -4.28 13.27 -13.73
CA PHE A 410 -5.09 13.39 -14.95
C PHE A 410 -6.51 13.96 -14.68
N GLY A 411 -6.79 14.47 -13.48
CA GLY A 411 -8.02 15.18 -13.15
C GLY A 411 -9.00 14.47 -12.22
N LYS A 412 -8.71 13.21 -11.80
CA LYS A 412 -9.54 12.51 -10.80
C LYS A 412 -9.49 13.24 -9.46
N HIS A 413 -10.61 13.35 -8.78
CA HIS A 413 -10.75 14.04 -7.49
C HIS A 413 -10.35 15.54 -7.50
N ASP A 414 -10.19 16.14 -8.69
CA ASP A 414 -9.87 17.54 -8.89
C ASP A 414 -11.01 18.26 -9.62
N ARG A 415 -10.85 19.54 -9.86
CA ARG A 415 -11.78 20.41 -10.59
C ARG A 415 -11.14 20.90 -11.89
N PRO A 416 -11.93 21.38 -12.86
CA PRO A 416 -11.41 22.08 -14.02
C PRO A 416 -10.60 23.34 -13.64
N TRP A 417 -9.48 23.54 -14.34
CA TRP A 417 -8.58 24.71 -14.24
C TRP A 417 -8.60 25.53 -15.51
N GLY A 418 -7.79 26.58 -15.59
CA GLY A 418 -7.62 27.36 -16.83
C GLY A 418 -7.08 26.49 -17.97
N GLU A 419 -7.72 26.55 -19.14
CA GLU A 419 -7.39 25.75 -20.33
C GLU A 419 -5.95 26.05 -20.83
N ARG A 420 -5.22 25.01 -21.17
CA ARG A 420 -3.84 25.08 -21.70
C ARG A 420 -3.63 23.98 -22.74
N ALA A 421 -2.71 24.23 -23.65
CA ALA A 421 -2.26 23.21 -24.62
C ALA A 421 -1.87 21.93 -23.89
N ILE A 422 -2.16 20.78 -24.47
CA ILE A 422 -1.92 19.41 -24.00
C ILE A 422 -2.77 19.03 -22.77
N PHE A 423 -2.85 19.91 -21.76
CA PHE A 423 -3.53 19.67 -20.50
C PHE A 423 -5.03 19.95 -20.53
N GLY A 424 -5.48 20.78 -21.48
CA GLY A 424 -6.85 21.28 -21.47
C GLY A 424 -7.20 21.93 -20.12
N LEU A 425 -8.27 21.50 -19.50
CA LEU A 425 -8.71 21.93 -18.17
C LEU A 425 -8.04 21.18 -17.00
N VAL A 426 -7.16 20.21 -17.28
CA VAL A 426 -6.43 19.51 -16.23
C VAL A 426 -5.34 20.40 -15.65
N ARG A 427 -5.17 20.36 -14.34
CA ARG A 427 -4.18 21.16 -13.62
C ARG A 427 -2.77 20.99 -14.21
N PHE A 428 -2.13 22.11 -14.50
CA PHE A 428 -0.78 22.20 -15.06
C PHE A 428 0.28 22.43 -13.98
N MET A 429 1.48 21.87 -14.20
CA MET A 429 2.68 22.15 -13.40
C MET A 429 3.90 22.28 -14.32
N ASN A 430 4.82 23.20 -13.99
CA ASN A 430 6.06 23.39 -14.72
C ASN A 430 7.27 23.64 -13.79
N ASP A 431 8.47 23.57 -14.36
CA ASP A 431 9.78 23.80 -13.73
C ASP A 431 9.90 25.18 -13.06
N LYS A 432 9.45 26.25 -13.76
CA LYS A 432 9.44 27.63 -13.24
C LYS A 432 8.57 27.74 -11.98
N GLY A 433 7.47 27.01 -11.94
CA GLY A 433 6.58 26.94 -10.77
C GLY A 433 7.22 26.23 -9.58
N LEU A 434 7.98 25.16 -9.83
CA LEU A 434 8.76 24.47 -8.80
C LEU A 434 9.86 25.37 -8.24
N LYS A 435 10.71 25.91 -9.12
CA LYS A 435 11.84 26.78 -8.75
C LYS A 435 11.42 28.03 -7.94
N ARG A 436 10.24 28.58 -8.23
CA ARG A 436 9.68 29.70 -7.47
C ARG A 436 9.23 29.31 -6.06
N LYS A 437 8.78 28.05 -5.85
CA LYS A 437 8.20 27.59 -4.59
C LYS A 437 9.19 26.92 -3.67
N PHE A 438 10.17 26.21 -4.22
CA PHE A 438 11.00 25.26 -3.52
C PHE A 438 12.47 25.43 -3.87
N ASP A 439 13.35 24.99 -2.97
CA ASP A 439 14.77 24.88 -3.17
C ASP A 439 15.10 23.62 -4.00
N MET A 440 14.95 23.73 -5.31
CA MET A 440 15.12 22.60 -6.23
C MET A 440 16.59 22.19 -6.40
N GLU A 441 17.54 23.12 -6.23
CA GLU A 441 18.97 22.80 -6.27
C GLU A 441 19.35 21.91 -5.09
N ARG A 442 18.88 22.26 -3.90
CA ARG A 442 19.06 21.42 -2.71
C ARG A 442 18.37 20.07 -2.83
N TYR A 443 17.19 20.00 -3.50
CA TYR A 443 16.52 18.72 -3.77
C TYR A 443 17.38 17.82 -4.67
N MET A 444 17.93 18.33 -5.78
CA MET A 444 18.82 17.58 -6.68
C MET A 444 20.06 17.07 -5.95
N HIS A 445 20.76 17.92 -5.21
CA HIS A 445 21.92 17.52 -4.40
C HIS A 445 21.60 16.45 -3.35
N LYS A 446 20.41 16.52 -2.76
CA LYS A 446 19.94 15.47 -1.84
C LYS A 446 19.85 14.12 -2.55
N ILE A 447 19.29 14.07 -3.77
CA ILE A 447 19.14 12.82 -4.53
C ILE A 447 20.49 12.30 -5.02
N GLU A 448 21.38 13.17 -5.48
CA GLU A 448 22.76 12.81 -5.86
C GLU A 448 23.51 12.16 -4.69
N SER A 449 23.42 12.74 -3.49
CA SER A 449 24.05 12.16 -2.28
C SER A 449 23.43 10.82 -1.89
N MET A 450 22.14 10.61 -2.10
CA MET A 450 21.52 9.29 -1.88
C MET A 450 22.03 8.24 -2.87
N SER A 451 22.24 8.60 -4.13
CA SER A 451 22.83 7.70 -5.14
C SER A 451 24.22 7.24 -4.75
N TYR A 452 25.08 8.16 -4.31
CA TYR A 452 26.43 7.86 -3.87
C TYR A 452 26.45 6.93 -2.65
N ASN A 453 25.62 7.21 -1.65
CA ASN A 453 25.51 6.37 -0.45
C ASN A 453 25.01 4.95 -0.77
N SER A 454 24.04 4.81 -1.68
CA SER A 454 23.55 3.50 -2.12
C SER A 454 24.62 2.67 -2.80
N ALA A 455 25.49 3.29 -3.61
CA ALA A 455 26.61 2.61 -4.26
C ALA A 455 27.62 2.09 -3.23
N ILE A 456 27.98 2.90 -2.23
CA ILE A 456 28.90 2.50 -1.15
C ILE A 456 28.34 1.33 -0.33
N ILE A 457 27.05 1.39 0.04
CA ILE A 457 26.42 0.33 0.82
C ILE A 457 26.41 -0.99 0.03
N SER A 458 26.06 -0.93 -1.25
CA SER A 458 26.05 -2.13 -2.12
C SER A 458 27.44 -2.75 -2.30
N ASP A 459 28.50 -1.96 -2.34
CA ASP A 459 29.87 -2.44 -2.46
C ASP A 459 30.37 -3.04 -1.14
N ASN A 460 30.00 -2.48 0.00
CA ASN A 460 30.30 -3.03 1.32
C ASN A 460 29.62 -4.39 1.55
N GLU A 461 28.32 -4.51 1.20
CA GLU A 461 27.60 -5.78 1.30
C GLU A 461 28.22 -6.88 0.43
N LYS A 462 28.67 -6.55 -0.79
CA LYS A 462 29.41 -7.49 -1.66
C LYS A 462 30.74 -7.92 -1.03
N THR A 463 31.44 -6.99 -0.38
CA THR A 463 32.75 -7.25 0.27
C THR A 463 32.57 -8.14 1.50
N GLU A 464 31.53 -7.93 2.31
CA GLU A 464 31.19 -8.79 3.44
C GLU A 464 30.78 -10.20 2.99
N GLN A 465 29.99 -10.34 1.92
CA GLN A 465 29.66 -11.65 1.36
C GLN A 465 30.88 -12.39 0.81
N LEU A 466 31.83 -11.69 0.18
CA LEU A 466 33.09 -12.29 -0.31
C LEU A 466 34.05 -12.64 0.81
N SER A 467 33.95 -12.05 1.98
CA SER A 467 34.80 -12.38 3.15
C SER A 467 34.31 -13.59 3.95
N LEU A 468 33.13 -14.11 3.63
CA LEU A 468 32.53 -15.30 4.24
C LEU A 468 32.78 -16.59 3.44
N PHE A 469 33.51 -16.50 2.32
CA PHE A 469 34.01 -17.61 1.51
C PHE A 469 35.56 -17.62 1.54
#